data_076ba2ea529133018437e7a70d4f2c02
#
_entry.id   076ba2ea529133018437e7a70d4f2c02
#
_cell.length_a   1.000
_cell.length_b   1.000
_cell.length_c   1.000
_cell.angle_alpha   90.00
_cell.angle_beta   90.00
_cell.angle_gamma   90.00
#
_symmetry.space_group_name_H-M   'P 1'
#
loop_
_entity.id
_entity.type
_entity.pdbx_description
1 polymer ?
#
loop_
_entity_poly.entity_id
_entity_poly.type
_entity_poly.pdbx_seq_one_letter_code
_entity_poly.pdbx_strand_id
1 'polypeptide(L)'
;MGLKVEHVSLYNFRCFSSKEIDLSAQTTIFVGKNAAGKTNTVEALQLLTAGYSFRKPTPSQLLLTGTSEAKIEISLTGDGRKLENTCTITERRRQFSKNGKKCQAADISGTLMSVLFSPDDLSMIKGGASYRREEFDDFGRQANKSYFKVFSAYTKTVEQRNKLLKSEWPDENLLDAWDLSLARGGATLLHARIHLFDRLAKKTCEIYQELSGGEHLEMNYISSIGEVSLEATREEITDQFLKALSKARTDDIRRQQSTKGPHRDDVEFLIEGKDARNFGSQGQIRTVVLALKMAEVLLSEEILGEKPLLLLDDVMSELDEDRRKAIMEFAFHDIQTVITTTNLGYFSEEVLEKAQIVRFSDE
;
A
#
# COMPACT_ATOMS: atom_id res chain seq x y z
N MET A 1 -15.70 17.63 -8.17
CA MET A 1 -14.30 17.22 -8.46
C MET A 1 -13.64 16.88 -7.13
N GLY A 2 -13.08 15.69 -7.00
CA GLY A 2 -12.40 15.26 -5.78
C GLY A 2 -11.13 16.08 -5.48
N LEU A 3 -10.49 15.79 -4.34
CA LEU A 3 -9.24 16.45 -3.94
C LEU A 3 -8.11 16.05 -4.90
N LYS A 4 -7.27 17.04 -5.26
CA LYS A 4 -6.05 16.88 -6.05
C LYS A 4 -4.87 17.51 -5.32
N VAL A 5 -3.68 16.95 -5.51
CA VAL A 5 -2.44 17.57 -5.04
C VAL A 5 -2.08 18.70 -6.00
N GLU A 6 -1.90 19.92 -5.51
CA GLU A 6 -1.46 21.05 -6.33
C GLU A 6 0.03 21.32 -6.23
N HIS A 7 0.58 21.08 -5.03
CA HIS A 7 1.97 21.43 -4.77
C HIS A 7 2.59 20.49 -3.75
N VAL A 8 3.88 20.18 -3.90
CA VAL A 8 4.69 19.47 -2.92
C VAL A 8 5.96 20.26 -2.61
N SER A 9 6.25 20.42 -1.32
CA SER A 9 7.42 21.07 -0.78
C SER A 9 8.26 20.08 0.04
N LEU A 10 9.54 19.98 -0.26
CA LEU A 10 10.50 19.08 0.38
C LEU A 10 11.65 19.91 0.94
N TYR A 11 11.91 19.82 2.24
CA TYR A 11 13.02 20.47 2.90
C TYR A 11 13.85 19.47 3.70
N ASN A 12 15.15 19.42 3.45
CA ASN A 12 16.11 18.47 4.05
C ASN A 12 15.66 17.00 3.98
N PHE A 13 14.93 16.64 2.93
CA PHE A 13 14.34 15.32 2.78
C PHE A 13 15.10 14.46 1.77
N ARG A 14 15.60 13.31 2.21
CA ARG A 14 16.37 12.37 1.37
C ARG A 14 17.58 13.06 0.72
N CYS A 15 17.56 13.28 -0.59
CA CYS A 15 18.61 13.94 -1.36
C CYS A 15 18.38 15.46 -1.54
N PHE A 16 17.23 15.99 -1.10
CA PHE A 16 16.87 17.38 -1.33
C PHE A 16 17.20 18.27 -0.15
N SER A 17 17.95 19.32 -0.37
CA SER A 17 18.09 20.45 0.57
C SER A 17 16.80 21.29 0.59
N SER A 18 16.28 21.60 -0.60
CA SER A 18 14.98 22.24 -0.82
C SER A 18 14.50 21.91 -2.23
N LYS A 19 13.20 21.52 -2.36
CA LYS A 19 12.57 21.26 -3.65
C LYS A 19 11.11 21.64 -3.60
N GLU A 20 10.65 22.42 -4.57
CA GLU A 20 9.25 22.79 -4.76
C GLU A 20 8.79 22.27 -6.11
N ILE A 21 7.59 21.64 -6.16
CA ILE A 21 7.05 21.07 -7.39
C ILE A 21 5.55 21.36 -7.46
N ASP A 22 5.11 22.02 -8.51
CA ASP A 22 3.69 22.17 -8.84
C ASP A 22 3.17 20.91 -9.53
N LEU A 23 1.99 20.46 -9.11
CA LEU A 23 1.32 19.25 -9.59
C LEU A 23 -0.11 19.58 -10.07
N SER A 24 -0.31 20.77 -10.62
CA SER A 24 -1.63 21.26 -11.05
C SER A 24 -2.18 20.52 -12.29
N ALA A 25 -1.31 19.89 -13.08
CA ALA A 25 -1.73 19.09 -14.24
C ALA A 25 -2.36 17.76 -13.79
N GLN A 26 -3.23 17.22 -14.64
CA GLN A 26 -3.80 15.89 -14.42
C GLN A 26 -2.73 14.80 -14.46
N THR A 27 -1.79 14.90 -15.39
CA THR A 27 -0.64 13.98 -15.50
C THR A 27 0.65 14.78 -15.40
N THR A 28 1.52 14.39 -14.47
CA THR A 28 2.87 14.96 -14.32
C THR A 28 3.91 13.86 -14.50
N ILE A 29 4.88 14.09 -15.37
CA ILE A 29 5.98 13.14 -15.64
C ILE A 29 7.28 13.71 -15.08
N PHE A 30 7.84 13.03 -14.07
CA PHE A 30 9.17 13.29 -13.53
C PHE A 30 10.20 12.54 -14.35
N VAL A 31 11.02 13.26 -15.11
CA VAL A 31 12.08 12.67 -15.94
C VAL A 31 13.46 13.07 -15.44
N GLY A 32 14.38 12.13 -15.40
CA GLY A 32 15.78 12.37 -15.02
C GLY A 32 16.54 11.06 -14.82
N LYS A 33 17.84 11.16 -14.61
CA LYS A 33 18.68 9.98 -14.34
C LYS A 33 18.26 9.22 -13.08
N ASN A 34 18.77 8.01 -12.93
CA ASN A 34 18.63 7.28 -11.67
C ASN A 34 19.29 8.08 -10.53
N ALA A 35 18.72 7.97 -9.33
CA ALA A 35 19.14 8.69 -8.13
C ALA A 35 18.91 10.22 -8.12
N ALA A 36 18.35 10.84 -9.16
CA ALA A 36 18.00 12.27 -9.19
C ALA A 36 16.84 12.68 -8.25
N GLY A 37 16.31 11.76 -7.45
CA GLY A 37 15.29 12.05 -6.43
C GLY A 37 13.84 11.83 -6.87
N LYS A 38 13.56 11.36 -8.09
CA LYS A 38 12.19 11.09 -8.58
C LYS A 38 11.38 10.22 -7.62
N THR A 39 11.88 9.03 -7.30
CA THR A 39 11.24 8.10 -6.34
C THR A 39 11.16 8.69 -4.92
N ASN A 40 12.09 9.55 -4.51
CA ASN A 40 12.02 10.23 -3.21
C ASN A 40 10.83 11.21 -3.17
N THR A 41 10.50 11.86 -4.29
CA THR A 41 9.32 12.72 -4.39
C THR A 41 8.02 11.88 -4.35
N VAL A 42 7.98 10.73 -5.02
CA VAL A 42 6.86 9.77 -4.92
C VAL A 42 6.70 9.28 -3.49
N GLU A 43 7.79 8.97 -2.79
CA GLU A 43 7.77 8.58 -1.38
C GLU A 43 7.17 9.67 -0.48
N ALA A 44 7.52 10.94 -0.72
CA ALA A 44 6.96 12.07 0.02
C ALA A 44 5.44 12.22 -0.22
N LEU A 45 5.00 12.10 -1.47
CA LEU A 45 3.57 12.12 -1.82
C LEU A 45 2.82 11.00 -1.10
N GLN A 46 3.30 9.77 -1.16
CA GLN A 46 2.67 8.65 -0.46
C GLN A 46 2.70 8.84 1.06
N LEU A 47 3.78 9.33 1.63
CA LEU A 47 3.86 9.57 3.07
C LEU A 47 2.79 10.57 3.56
N LEU A 48 2.42 11.56 2.73
CA LEU A 48 1.42 12.58 3.04
C LEU A 48 0.00 12.26 2.55
N THR A 49 -0.20 11.16 1.83
CA THR A 49 -1.51 10.63 1.45
C THR A 49 -1.88 9.39 2.26
N ALA A 50 -0.95 8.45 2.42
CA ALA A 50 -1.16 7.19 3.12
C ALA A 50 -0.79 7.22 4.63
N GLY A 51 0.04 8.19 5.05
CA GLY A 51 0.55 8.27 6.43
C GLY A 51 1.75 7.35 6.72
N TYR A 52 2.29 6.66 5.71
CA TYR A 52 3.48 5.81 5.78
C TYR A 52 4.23 5.79 4.45
N SER A 53 5.49 5.34 4.47
CA SER A 53 6.31 5.14 3.28
C SER A 53 6.35 3.66 2.88
N PHE A 54 6.22 3.37 1.58
CA PHE A 54 6.36 2.02 1.01
C PHE A 54 7.74 1.40 1.27
N ARG A 55 8.79 2.23 1.40
CA ARG A 55 10.15 1.77 1.70
C ARG A 55 10.41 1.44 3.17
N LYS A 56 9.45 1.75 4.08
CA LYS A 56 9.53 1.49 5.53
C LYS A 56 10.84 2.00 6.19
N PRO A 57 11.29 3.22 5.88
CA PRO A 57 12.51 3.75 6.45
C PRO A 57 12.35 4.01 7.95
N THR A 58 13.49 3.96 8.68
CA THR A 58 13.56 4.63 9.96
C THR A 58 13.46 6.15 9.76
N PRO A 59 13.02 6.92 10.76
CA PRO A 59 12.91 8.37 10.60
C PRO A 59 14.25 9.04 10.16
N SER A 60 15.38 8.60 10.72
CA SER A 60 16.71 9.11 10.36
C SER A 60 17.09 8.89 8.89
N GLN A 61 16.60 7.82 8.26
CA GLN A 61 16.86 7.54 6.84
C GLN A 61 16.12 8.48 5.89
N LEU A 62 15.12 9.22 6.37
CA LEU A 62 14.37 10.21 5.59
C LEU A 62 15.05 11.58 5.57
N LEU A 63 16.02 11.82 6.46
CA LEU A 63 16.73 13.08 6.57
C LEU A 63 17.82 13.19 5.50
N LEU A 64 18.05 14.39 5.00
CA LEU A 64 19.25 14.71 4.23
C LEU A 64 20.48 14.52 5.14
N THR A 65 21.52 13.90 4.62
CA THR A 65 22.76 13.65 5.35
C THR A 65 23.33 14.95 5.96
N GLY A 66 23.58 14.91 7.26
CA GLY A 66 24.10 16.07 7.99
C GLY A 66 23.03 17.01 8.56
N THR A 67 21.75 16.70 8.41
CA THR A 67 20.63 17.47 8.99
C THR A 67 19.96 16.70 10.12
N SER A 68 19.35 17.42 11.06
CA SER A 68 18.61 16.84 12.21
C SER A 68 17.09 16.86 12.05
N GLU A 69 16.60 17.61 11.06
CA GLU A 69 15.17 17.78 10.79
C GLU A 69 14.91 17.91 9.29
N ALA A 70 13.81 17.29 8.84
CA ALA A 70 13.25 17.47 7.51
C ALA A 70 11.77 17.84 7.61
N LYS A 71 11.26 18.55 6.62
CA LYS A 71 9.83 18.88 6.48
C LYS A 71 9.38 18.53 5.08
N ILE A 72 8.24 17.85 4.98
CA ILE A 72 7.54 17.65 3.73
C ILE A 72 6.10 18.16 3.87
N GLU A 73 5.58 18.73 2.80
CA GLU A 73 4.27 19.37 2.78
C GLU A 73 3.59 19.16 1.42
N ILE A 74 2.28 18.90 1.42
CA ILE A 74 1.46 18.92 0.21
C ILE A 74 0.26 19.84 0.41
N SER A 75 -0.05 20.60 -0.64
CA SER A 75 -1.30 21.36 -0.75
C SER A 75 -2.30 20.57 -1.59
N LEU A 76 -3.50 20.41 -1.08
CA LEU A 76 -4.63 19.71 -1.70
C LEU A 76 -5.76 20.69 -1.96
N THR A 77 -6.37 20.62 -3.15
CA THR A 77 -7.57 21.41 -3.47
C THR A 77 -8.61 20.56 -4.15
N GLY A 78 -9.87 20.90 -3.98
CA GLY A 78 -11.01 20.25 -4.60
C GLY A 78 -12.31 20.52 -3.85
N ASP A 79 -13.43 20.55 -4.55
CA ASP A 79 -14.78 20.78 -4.00
C ASP A 79 -14.89 22.02 -3.10
N GLY A 80 -14.20 23.11 -3.47
CA GLY A 80 -14.15 24.33 -2.68
C GLY A 80 -13.34 24.23 -1.38
N ARG A 81 -12.64 23.10 -1.15
CA ARG A 81 -11.78 22.87 0.02
C ARG A 81 -10.32 23.10 -0.36
N LYS A 82 -9.56 23.69 0.57
CA LYS A 82 -8.09 23.74 0.53
C LYS A 82 -7.56 23.10 1.81
N LEU A 83 -6.71 22.11 1.65
CA LEU A 83 -6.12 21.37 2.76
C LEU A 83 -4.60 21.34 2.62
N GLU A 84 -3.93 21.28 3.75
CA GLU A 84 -2.48 21.14 3.83
C GLU A 84 -2.14 19.98 4.75
N ASN A 85 -1.39 19.01 4.21
CA ASN A 85 -0.82 17.93 5.00
C ASN A 85 0.68 18.14 5.12
N THR A 86 1.21 18.06 6.33
CA THR A 86 2.64 18.24 6.62
C THR A 86 3.17 17.06 7.42
N CYS A 87 4.41 16.65 7.18
CA CYS A 87 5.16 15.76 8.05
C CYS A 87 6.49 16.40 8.42
N THR A 88 6.70 16.64 9.69
CA THR A 88 8.00 17.02 10.26
C THR A 88 8.71 15.77 10.75
N ILE A 89 9.94 15.58 10.36
CA ILE A 89 10.73 14.37 10.59
C ILE A 89 11.97 14.75 11.37
N THR A 90 12.21 14.07 12.48
CA THR A 90 13.45 14.15 13.25
C THR A 90 14.11 12.77 13.27
N GLU A 91 15.33 12.63 13.77
CA GLU A 91 16.03 11.34 13.85
C GLU A 91 15.22 10.23 14.53
N ARG A 92 14.32 10.60 15.46
CA ARG A 92 13.59 9.63 16.31
C ARG A 92 12.13 9.41 15.91
N ARG A 93 11.49 10.38 15.23
CA ARG A 93 10.03 10.35 15.02
C ARG A 93 9.60 11.13 13.79
N ARG A 94 8.42 10.77 13.31
CA ARG A 94 7.62 11.52 12.34
C ARG A 94 6.43 12.15 13.06
N GLN A 95 6.14 13.40 12.78
CA GLN A 95 5.00 14.14 13.32
C GLN A 95 4.17 14.70 12.18
N PHE A 96 2.93 14.26 12.10
CA PHE A 96 1.99 14.73 11.09
C PHE A 96 1.16 15.91 11.59
N SER A 97 0.79 16.79 10.65
CA SER A 97 -0.22 17.82 10.88
C SER A 97 -1.10 17.99 9.64
N LYS A 98 -2.35 18.41 9.88
CA LYS A 98 -3.35 18.72 8.86
C LYS A 98 -3.87 20.12 9.13
N ASN A 99 -3.71 21.05 8.17
CA ASN A 99 -4.04 22.49 8.34
C ASN A 99 -3.39 23.07 9.61
N GLY A 100 -2.10 22.78 9.83
CA GLY A 100 -1.33 23.24 10.99
C GLY A 100 -1.67 22.57 12.33
N LYS A 101 -2.69 21.71 12.40
CA LYS A 101 -3.06 20.97 13.62
C LYS A 101 -2.41 19.60 13.65
N LYS A 102 -1.72 19.29 14.75
CA LYS A 102 -1.10 17.96 14.95
C LYS A 102 -2.15 16.86 14.86
N CYS A 103 -1.80 15.79 14.18
CA CYS A 103 -2.65 14.62 13.98
C CYS A 103 -1.85 13.32 13.98
N GLN A 104 -2.55 12.18 13.93
CA GLN A 104 -1.93 10.86 13.78
C GLN A 104 -1.80 10.50 12.29
N ALA A 105 -0.91 9.55 11.96
CA ALA A 105 -0.78 9.02 10.59
C ALA A 105 -2.13 8.54 10.01
N ALA A 106 -2.95 7.89 10.84
CA ALA A 106 -4.30 7.46 10.46
C ALA A 106 -5.28 8.61 10.14
N ASP A 107 -4.97 9.86 10.49
CA ASP A 107 -5.78 11.04 10.15
C ASP A 107 -5.38 11.63 8.78
N ILE A 108 -4.16 11.35 8.33
CA ILE A 108 -3.69 11.65 6.98
C ILE A 108 -4.36 10.70 5.98
N SER A 109 -4.32 9.39 6.30
CA SER A 109 -5.03 8.36 5.54
C SER A 109 -6.54 8.67 5.47
N GLY A 110 -7.14 8.52 4.29
CA GLY A 110 -8.56 8.85 4.06
C GLY A 110 -8.83 10.34 3.79
N THR A 111 -7.78 11.18 3.65
CA THR A 111 -7.92 12.55 3.10
C THR A 111 -7.90 12.52 1.58
N LEU A 112 -6.87 11.94 1.01
CA LEU A 112 -6.71 11.56 -0.39
C LEU A 112 -5.97 10.23 -0.40
N MET A 113 -6.54 9.22 -1.02
CA MET A 113 -5.85 7.94 -1.20
C MET A 113 -4.82 8.04 -2.31
N SER A 114 -3.72 7.31 -2.19
CA SER A 114 -2.78 7.10 -3.28
C SER A 114 -2.64 5.62 -3.62
N VAL A 115 -2.66 5.29 -4.89
CA VAL A 115 -2.33 3.95 -5.39
C VAL A 115 -0.94 4.03 -6.00
N LEU A 116 -0.01 3.29 -5.43
CA LEU A 116 1.36 3.21 -5.91
C LEU A 116 1.54 1.94 -6.75
N PHE A 117 2.14 2.11 -7.91
CA PHE A 117 2.68 1.02 -8.71
C PHE A 117 4.17 1.22 -8.90
N SER A 118 4.96 0.27 -8.43
CA SER A 118 6.42 0.27 -8.44
C SER A 118 6.96 -1.07 -8.98
N PRO A 119 8.25 -1.17 -9.36
CA PRO A 119 8.85 -2.44 -9.76
C PRO A 119 8.79 -3.53 -8.68
N ASP A 120 8.78 -3.15 -7.39
CA ASP A 120 8.68 -4.09 -6.28
C ASP A 120 7.35 -4.84 -6.27
N ASP A 121 6.26 -4.24 -6.77
CA ASP A 121 4.94 -4.88 -6.86
C ASP A 121 4.95 -6.10 -7.77
N LEU A 122 5.83 -6.13 -8.78
CA LEU A 122 6.01 -7.31 -9.65
C LEU A 122 6.52 -8.54 -8.86
N SER A 123 7.16 -8.30 -7.70
CA SER A 123 7.59 -9.37 -6.79
C SER A 123 6.46 -9.93 -5.92
N MET A 124 5.29 -9.30 -5.88
CA MET A 124 4.15 -9.72 -5.04
C MET A 124 3.72 -11.16 -5.35
N ILE A 125 3.62 -11.54 -6.62
CA ILE A 125 3.17 -12.87 -7.01
C ILE A 125 4.23 -13.93 -6.69
N LYS A 126 5.49 -13.69 -7.07
CA LYS A 126 6.59 -14.66 -6.90
C LYS A 126 7.23 -14.62 -5.53
N GLY A 127 7.07 -13.54 -4.81
CA GLY A 127 7.64 -13.33 -3.49
C GLY A 127 6.93 -14.10 -2.38
N GLY A 128 7.35 -13.86 -1.13
CA GLY A 128 6.72 -14.45 0.05
C GLY A 128 5.33 -13.87 0.34
N ALA A 129 4.56 -14.60 1.15
CA ALA A 129 3.23 -14.16 1.59
C ALA A 129 3.19 -12.76 2.25
N SER A 130 4.33 -12.29 2.78
CA SER A 130 4.43 -10.95 3.37
C SER A 130 4.13 -9.83 2.38
N TYR A 131 4.61 -9.94 1.13
CA TYR A 131 4.33 -8.95 0.08
C TYR A 131 2.84 -8.87 -0.22
N ARG A 132 2.18 -10.02 -0.38
CA ARG A 132 0.74 -10.09 -0.67
C ARG A 132 -0.09 -9.53 0.47
N ARG A 133 0.21 -9.92 1.73
CA ARG A 133 -0.49 -9.35 2.90
C ARG A 133 -0.33 -7.85 2.98
N GLU A 134 0.88 -7.36 2.75
CA GLU A 134 1.15 -5.93 2.81
C GLU A 134 0.32 -5.14 1.80
N GLU A 135 0.22 -5.62 0.58
CA GLU A 135 -0.58 -5.01 -0.47
C GLU A 135 -2.03 -4.79 -0.03
N PHE A 136 -2.69 -5.84 0.46
CA PHE A 136 -4.07 -5.74 0.93
C PHE A 136 -4.20 -4.90 2.21
N ASP A 137 -3.21 -4.96 3.11
CA ASP A 137 -3.23 -4.13 4.32
C ASP A 137 -2.97 -2.66 4.00
N ASP A 138 -2.11 -2.36 3.03
CA ASP A 138 -1.82 -1.00 2.59
C ASP A 138 -3.05 -0.36 1.98
N PHE A 139 -3.75 -1.08 1.11
CA PHE A 139 -5.02 -0.64 0.58
C PHE A 139 -6.06 -0.45 1.69
N GLY A 140 -6.25 -1.43 2.57
CA GLY A 140 -7.21 -1.37 3.68
C GLY A 140 -6.95 -0.21 4.65
N ARG A 141 -5.68 0.10 4.96
CA ARG A 141 -5.29 1.20 5.83
C ARG A 141 -5.62 2.57 5.24
N GLN A 142 -5.50 2.71 3.93
CA GLN A 142 -5.86 3.94 3.23
C GLN A 142 -7.37 4.07 3.04
N ALA A 143 -8.05 2.99 2.69
CA ALA A 143 -9.48 2.98 2.43
C ALA A 143 -10.33 3.21 3.70
N ASN A 144 -9.80 2.85 4.90
CA ASN A 144 -10.58 2.93 6.13
C ASN A 144 -9.73 3.21 7.36
N LYS A 145 -9.97 4.38 8.00
CA LYS A 145 -9.29 4.79 9.24
C LYS A 145 -9.45 3.79 10.39
N SER A 146 -10.59 3.10 10.48
CA SER A 146 -10.80 2.07 11.51
C SER A 146 -9.95 0.84 11.22
N TYR A 147 -9.81 0.45 9.96
CA TYR A 147 -8.88 -0.60 9.55
C TYR A 147 -7.44 -0.25 9.98
N PHE A 148 -6.98 0.96 9.70
CA PHE A 148 -5.65 1.43 10.10
C PHE A 148 -5.41 1.26 11.61
N LYS A 149 -6.38 1.67 12.44
CA LYS A 149 -6.28 1.57 13.91
C LYS A 149 -6.25 0.12 14.37
N VAL A 150 -7.14 -0.72 13.83
CA VAL A 150 -7.22 -2.15 14.18
C VAL A 150 -5.94 -2.87 13.77
N PHE A 151 -5.45 -2.63 12.54
CA PHE A 151 -4.19 -3.17 12.06
C PHE A 151 -3.01 -2.81 12.97
N SER A 152 -2.90 -1.53 13.34
CA SER A 152 -1.81 -1.04 14.21
C SER A 152 -1.88 -1.65 15.62
N ALA A 153 -3.09 -1.78 16.18
CA ALA A 153 -3.30 -2.40 17.49
C ALA A 153 -2.99 -3.90 17.44
N TYR A 154 -3.47 -4.60 16.42
CA TYR A 154 -3.21 -6.03 16.22
C TYR A 154 -1.71 -6.32 16.07
N THR A 155 -0.99 -5.54 15.26
CA THR A 155 0.46 -5.71 15.08
C THR A 155 1.20 -5.58 16.41
N LYS A 156 0.86 -4.58 17.24
CA LYS A 156 1.43 -4.43 18.58
C LYS A 156 1.11 -5.62 19.48
N THR A 157 -0.11 -6.17 19.41
CA THR A 157 -0.49 -7.36 20.16
C THR A 157 0.34 -8.58 19.76
N VAL A 158 0.57 -8.79 18.45
CA VAL A 158 1.49 -9.83 17.95
C VAL A 158 2.90 -9.65 18.50
N GLU A 159 3.44 -8.43 18.47
CA GLU A 159 4.77 -8.12 18.99
C GLU A 159 4.90 -8.43 20.48
N GLN A 160 3.91 -8.03 21.30
CA GLN A 160 3.92 -8.28 22.76
C GLN A 160 3.80 -9.79 23.06
N ARG A 161 2.89 -10.50 22.38
CA ARG A 161 2.78 -11.95 22.53
C ARG A 161 4.08 -12.65 22.13
N ASN A 162 4.69 -12.26 20.99
CA ASN A 162 5.97 -12.82 20.56
C ASN A 162 7.12 -12.50 21.53
N LYS A 163 7.08 -11.35 22.20
CA LYS A 163 8.04 -11.03 23.26
C LYS A 163 7.88 -11.95 24.46
N LEU A 164 6.65 -12.26 24.86
CA LEU A 164 6.38 -13.22 25.93
C LEU A 164 6.85 -14.63 25.54
N LEU A 165 6.58 -15.08 24.31
CA LEU A 165 7.00 -16.39 23.80
C LEU A 165 8.53 -16.57 23.75
N LYS A 166 9.31 -15.49 23.75
CA LYS A 166 10.79 -15.51 23.79
C LYS A 166 11.35 -15.64 25.20
N SER A 167 10.53 -15.52 26.25
CA SER A 167 11.00 -15.78 27.63
C SER A 167 11.29 -17.25 27.81
N GLU A 168 12.24 -17.58 28.69
CA GLU A 168 12.65 -18.96 28.97
C GLU A 168 11.49 -19.80 29.53
N TRP A 169 10.63 -19.14 30.31
CA TRP A 169 9.43 -19.73 30.92
C TRP A 169 8.26 -18.77 30.72
N PRO A 170 7.51 -18.88 29.60
CA PRO A 170 6.35 -18.02 29.37
C PRO A 170 5.26 -18.25 30.40
N ASP A 171 4.79 -17.19 31.06
CA ASP A 171 3.66 -17.25 31.97
C ASP A 171 2.39 -17.65 31.23
N GLU A 172 1.78 -18.78 31.58
CA GLU A 172 0.62 -19.33 30.89
C GLU A 172 -0.62 -18.42 31.01
N ASN A 173 -0.84 -17.84 32.22
CA ASN A 173 -1.99 -16.92 32.41
C ASN A 173 -1.86 -15.66 31.59
N LEU A 174 -0.64 -15.13 31.49
CA LEU A 174 -0.37 -13.97 30.68
C LEU A 174 -0.47 -14.31 29.19
N LEU A 175 -0.09 -15.53 28.80
CA LEU A 175 -0.24 -16.01 27.44
C LEU A 175 -1.73 -16.16 27.07
N ASP A 176 -2.58 -16.67 27.98
CA ASP A 176 -4.03 -16.72 27.74
C ASP A 176 -4.65 -15.34 27.55
N ALA A 177 -4.23 -14.35 28.34
CA ALA A 177 -4.70 -12.97 28.17
C ALA A 177 -4.29 -12.38 26.82
N TRP A 178 -3.06 -12.64 26.37
CA TRP A 178 -2.60 -12.23 25.05
C TRP A 178 -3.29 -12.99 23.93
N ASP A 179 -3.60 -14.28 24.09
CA ASP A 179 -4.35 -15.08 23.12
C ASP A 179 -5.75 -14.51 22.91
N LEU A 180 -6.43 -14.15 23.99
CA LEU A 180 -7.75 -13.52 23.90
C LEU A 180 -7.69 -12.15 23.19
N SER A 181 -6.70 -11.33 23.54
CA SER A 181 -6.49 -10.02 22.91
C SER A 181 -6.17 -10.17 21.42
N LEU A 182 -5.28 -11.12 21.08
CA LEU A 182 -4.88 -11.42 19.71
C LEU A 182 -6.06 -11.93 18.88
N ALA A 183 -6.88 -12.83 19.45
CA ALA A 183 -8.03 -13.40 18.76
C ALA A 183 -9.09 -12.34 18.46
N ARG A 184 -9.44 -11.48 19.42
CA ARG A 184 -10.44 -10.41 19.23
C ARG A 184 -9.97 -9.37 18.22
N GLY A 185 -8.74 -8.86 18.37
CA GLY A 185 -8.16 -7.90 17.43
C GLY A 185 -7.96 -8.50 16.04
N GLY A 186 -7.48 -9.74 15.97
CA GLY A 186 -7.29 -10.46 14.73
C GLY A 186 -8.58 -10.84 14.01
N ALA A 187 -9.63 -11.21 14.74
CA ALA A 187 -10.95 -11.46 14.14
C ALA A 187 -11.54 -10.19 13.52
N THR A 188 -11.39 -9.05 14.20
CA THR A 188 -11.82 -7.76 13.67
C THR A 188 -11.06 -7.38 12.39
N LEU A 189 -9.73 -7.58 12.38
CA LEU A 189 -8.90 -7.33 11.21
C LEU A 189 -9.22 -8.29 10.07
N LEU A 190 -9.32 -9.60 10.35
CA LEU A 190 -9.59 -10.64 9.36
C LEU A 190 -10.95 -10.44 8.71
N HIS A 191 -11.98 -10.18 9.50
CA HIS A 191 -13.33 -9.89 8.98
C HIS A 191 -13.31 -8.72 7.98
N ALA A 192 -12.64 -7.60 8.35
CA ALA A 192 -12.52 -6.46 7.44
C ALA A 192 -11.69 -6.79 6.18
N ARG A 193 -10.61 -7.56 6.33
CA ARG A 193 -9.70 -7.93 5.24
C ARG A 193 -10.36 -8.85 4.22
N ILE A 194 -11.09 -9.89 4.65
CA ILE A 194 -11.74 -10.83 3.72
C ILE A 194 -12.83 -10.15 2.88
N HIS A 195 -13.61 -9.24 3.47
CA HIS A 195 -14.59 -8.46 2.71
C HIS A 195 -13.96 -7.50 1.71
N LEU A 196 -12.85 -6.86 2.09
CA LEU A 196 -12.09 -6.00 1.19
C LEU A 196 -11.44 -6.81 0.07
N PHE A 197 -10.85 -7.96 0.43
CA PHE A 197 -10.26 -8.90 -0.51
C PHE A 197 -11.26 -9.40 -1.54
N ASP A 198 -12.45 -9.83 -1.13
CA ASP A 198 -13.50 -10.32 -2.04
C ASP A 198 -13.87 -9.28 -3.11
N ARG A 199 -14.06 -8.02 -2.69
CA ARG A 199 -14.35 -6.92 -3.63
C ARG A 199 -13.19 -6.66 -4.60
N LEU A 200 -11.96 -6.63 -4.07
CA LEU A 200 -10.77 -6.35 -4.85
C LEU A 200 -10.46 -7.51 -5.82
N ALA A 201 -10.61 -8.76 -5.36
CA ALA A 201 -10.41 -9.95 -6.18
C ALA A 201 -11.37 -10.01 -7.38
N LYS A 202 -12.65 -9.74 -7.16
CA LYS A 202 -13.66 -9.71 -8.24
C LYS A 202 -13.27 -8.71 -9.34
N LYS A 203 -12.95 -7.45 -8.95
CA LYS A 203 -12.53 -6.43 -9.92
C LYS A 203 -11.21 -6.79 -10.60
N THR A 204 -10.24 -7.32 -9.87
CA THR A 204 -8.95 -7.73 -10.43
C THR A 204 -9.13 -8.82 -11.48
N CYS A 205 -9.96 -9.83 -11.20
CA CYS A 205 -10.22 -10.91 -12.15
C CYS A 205 -10.92 -10.42 -13.42
N GLU A 206 -11.89 -9.51 -13.30
CA GLU A 206 -12.58 -8.88 -14.44
C GLU A 206 -11.57 -8.11 -15.32
N ILE A 207 -10.77 -7.22 -14.72
CA ILE A 207 -9.77 -6.42 -15.46
C ILE A 207 -8.69 -7.33 -16.06
N TYR A 208 -8.25 -8.35 -15.32
CA TYR A 208 -7.27 -9.30 -15.85
C TYR A 208 -7.78 -10.01 -17.11
N GLN A 209 -9.02 -10.47 -17.10
CA GLN A 209 -9.64 -11.15 -18.24
C GLN A 209 -9.68 -10.24 -19.48
N GLU A 210 -9.97 -8.95 -19.29
CA GLU A 210 -9.94 -7.96 -20.38
C GLU A 210 -8.51 -7.74 -20.92
N LEU A 211 -7.54 -7.53 -20.02
CA LEU A 211 -6.15 -7.25 -20.39
C LEU A 211 -5.40 -8.44 -20.97
N SER A 212 -5.80 -9.65 -20.60
CA SER A 212 -5.15 -10.90 -21.06
C SER A 212 -5.71 -11.45 -22.37
N GLY A 213 -6.80 -10.87 -22.86
CA GLY A 213 -7.51 -11.40 -24.04
C GLY A 213 -8.37 -12.61 -23.72
N GLY A 214 -8.85 -12.75 -22.48
CA GLY A 214 -9.80 -13.77 -22.05
C GLY A 214 -9.27 -14.87 -21.14
N GLU A 215 -7.99 -14.82 -20.72
CA GLU A 215 -7.48 -15.79 -19.72
C GLU A 215 -8.24 -15.63 -18.39
N HIS A 216 -8.47 -16.73 -17.71
CA HIS A 216 -9.17 -16.75 -16.42
C HIS A 216 -8.19 -16.63 -15.25
N LEU A 217 -8.45 -15.67 -14.35
CA LEU A 217 -7.74 -15.48 -13.09
C LEU A 217 -8.66 -15.83 -11.92
N GLU A 218 -8.16 -16.60 -10.96
CA GLU A 218 -8.77 -16.80 -9.65
C GLU A 218 -7.85 -16.28 -8.55
N MET A 219 -8.46 -15.69 -7.53
CA MET A 219 -7.75 -15.23 -6.33
C MET A 219 -8.40 -15.85 -5.09
N ASN A 220 -7.61 -16.55 -4.28
CA ASN A 220 -8.09 -17.25 -3.09
C ASN A 220 -7.42 -16.71 -1.83
N TYR A 221 -8.22 -16.35 -0.82
CA TYR A 221 -7.69 -15.97 0.49
C TYR A 221 -7.41 -17.21 1.33
N ILE A 222 -6.17 -17.37 1.78
CA ILE A 222 -5.71 -18.52 2.57
C ILE A 222 -5.50 -18.07 4.02
N SER A 223 -6.48 -18.34 4.86
CA SER A 223 -6.38 -18.00 6.29
C SER A 223 -5.61 -19.06 7.08
N SER A 224 -4.70 -18.63 7.93
CA SER A 224 -3.89 -19.51 8.79
C SER A 224 -4.68 -20.12 9.96
N ILE A 225 -5.87 -19.60 10.26
CA ILE A 225 -6.75 -20.15 11.31
C ILE A 225 -7.76 -21.17 10.79
N GLY A 226 -7.75 -21.46 9.47
CA GLY A 226 -8.69 -22.30 8.74
C GLY A 226 -9.61 -21.47 7.87
N GLU A 227 -10.48 -22.13 7.11
CA GLU A 227 -11.42 -21.48 6.21
C GLU A 227 -12.36 -20.55 6.99
N VAL A 228 -12.57 -19.33 6.48
CA VAL A 228 -13.44 -18.31 7.08
C VAL A 228 -14.43 -17.84 6.03
N SER A 229 -15.73 -18.02 6.31
CA SER A 229 -16.80 -17.55 5.42
C SER A 229 -16.91 -16.03 5.43
N LEU A 230 -17.38 -15.45 4.31
CA LEU A 230 -17.71 -14.03 4.24
C LEU A 230 -18.89 -13.66 5.18
N GLU A 231 -19.80 -14.60 5.45
CA GLU A 231 -20.92 -14.39 6.36
C GLU A 231 -20.56 -14.58 7.83
N ALA A 232 -19.33 -15.06 8.14
CA ALA A 232 -18.92 -15.31 9.51
C ALA A 232 -18.87 -14.03 10.34
N THR A 233 -19.49 -14.06 11.49
CA THR A 233 -19.46 -12.96 12.46
C THR A 233 -18.07 -12.84 13.10
N ARG A 234 -17.77 -11.67 13.68
CA ARG A 234 -16.50 -11.47 14.40
C ARG A 234 -16.37 -12.39 15.60
N GLU A 235 -17.47 -12.72 16.24
CA GLU A 235 -17.54 -13.66 17.36
C GLU A 235 -17.16 -15.07 16.92
N GLU A 236 -17.73 -15.57 15.84
CA GLU A 236 -17.38 -16.88 15.26
C GLU A 236 -15.91 -16.96 14.84
N ILE A 237 -15.41 -15.90 14.19
CA ILE A 237 -13.98 -15.81 13.84
C ILE A 237 -13.10 -15.78 15.09
N THR A 238 -13.52 -15.07 16.16
CA THR A 238 -12.78 -15.04 17.44
C THR A 238 -12.68 -16.43 18.05
N ASP A 239 -13.78 -17.17 18.12
CA ASP A 239 -13.82 -18.53 18.65
C ASP A 239 -12.96 -19.50 17.82
N GLN A 240 -13.04 -19.39 16.49
CA GLN A 240 -12.20 -20.17 15.58
C GLN A 240 -10.71 -19.84 15.79
N PHE A 241 -10.37 -18.56 15.97
CA PHE A 241 -9.00 -18.15 16.20
C PHE A 241 -8.47 -18.62 17.55
N LEU A 242 -9.26 -18.54 18.63
CA LEU A 242 -8.88 -19.08 19.95
C LEU A 242 -8.60 -20.58 19.87
N LYS A 243 -9.44 -21.35 19.18
CA LYS A 243 -9.21 -22.78 18.93
C LYS A 243 -7.90 -23.02 18.17
N ALA A 244 -7.62 -22.20 17.16
CA ALA A 244 -6.39 -22.31 16.38
C ALA A 244 -5.14 -21.97 17.22
N LEU A 245 -5.18 -20.93 18.08
CA LEU A 245 -4.10 -20.56 18.99
C LEU A 245 -3.85 -21.67 20.03
N SER A 246 -4.90 -22.22 20.64
CA SER A 246 -4.78 -23.31 21.59
C SER A 246 -4.08 -24.53 20.98
N LYS A 247 -4.46 -24.93 19.76
CA LYS A 247 -3.81 -26.03 19.03
C LYS A 247 -2.35 -25.74 18.66
N ALA A 248 -2.03 -24.47 18.38
CA ALA A 248 -0.70 -24.05 17.96
C ALA A 248 0.24 -23.71 19.13
N ARG A 249 -0.24 -23.66 20.38
CA ARG A 249 0.50 -23.15 21.56
C ARG A 249 1.88 -23.79 21.73
N THR A 250 1.98 -25.11 21.68
CA THR A 250 3.24 -25.84 21.83
C THR A 250 4.23 -25.46 20.72
N ASP A 251 3.76 -25.32 19.48
CA ASP A 251 4.58 -24.89 18.34
C ASP A 251 4.99 -23.42 18.46
N ASP A 252 4.10 -22.54 18.92
CA ASP A 252 4.37 -21.12 19.16
C ASP A 252 5.49 -20.94 20.20
N ILE A 253 5.42 -21.68 21.32
CA ILE A 253 6.45 -21.67 22.37
C ILE A 253 7.78 -22.18 21.80
N ARG A 254 7.76 -23.32 21.11
CA ARG A 254 8.98 -23.90 20.48
C ARG A 254 9.63 -22.95 19.48
N ARG A 255 8.82 -22.27 18.63
CA ARG A 255 9.29 -21.34 17.59
C ARG A 255 9.50 -19.92 18.11
N GLN A 256 9.11 -19.63 19.35
CA GLN A 256 9.16 -18.29 19.97
C GLN A 256 8.44 -17.21 19.16
N GLN A 257 7.34 -17.59 18.48
CA GLN A 257 6.55 -16.69 17.65
C GLN A 257 5.13 -17.20 17.43
N SER A 258 4.20 -16.29 17.26
CA SER A 258 2.82 -16.61 16.89
C SER A 258 2.76 -17.16 15.46
N THR A 259 2.19 -18.35 15.29
CA THR A 259 2.10 -19.04 13.99
C THR A 259 0.71 -18.98 13.37
N LYS A 260 -0.28 -18.45 14.08
CA LYS A 260 -1.68 -18.33 13.65
C LYS A 260 -2.15 -16.88 13.69
N GLY A 261 -2.99 -16.51 12.74
CA GLY A 261 -3.66 -15.21 12.64
C GLY A 261 -3.36 -14.43 11.36
N PRO A 262 -4.01 -13.29 11.15
CA PRO A 262 -3.91 -12.47 9.92
C PRO A 262 -2.48 -12.14 9.46
N HIS A 263 -1.52 -12.06 10.38
CA HIS A 263 -0.10 -11.85 10.06
C HIS A 263 0.60 -13.08 9.45
N ARG A 264 -0.11 -14.23 9.32
CA ARG A 264 0.37 -15.49 8.73
C ARG A 264 -0.43 -15.93 7.51
N ASP A 265 -1.49 -15.22 7.20
CA ASP A 265 -2.35 -15.54 6.05
C ASP A 265 -1.62 -15.32 4.72
N ASP A 266 -2.19 -15.81 3.64
CA ASP A 266 -1.66 -15.68 2.28
C ASP A 266 -2.79 -15.43 1.28
N VAL A 267 -2.42 -15.11 0.05
CA VAL A 267 -3.30 -15.05 -1.10
C VAL A 267 -2.70 -15.90 -2.21
N GLU A 268 -3.52 -16.75 -2.79
CA GLU A 268 -3.16 -17.56 -3.95
C GLU A 268 -3.75 -16.94 -5.22
N PHE A 269 -2.97 -16.98 -6.29
CA PHE A 269 -3.35 -16.54 -7.63
C PHE A 269 -3.26 -17.71 -8.57
N LEU A 270 -4.38 -18.09 -9.19
CA LEU A 270 -4.45 -19.16 -10.18
C LEU A 270 -4.78 -18.58 -11.56
N ILE A 271 -3.96 -18.85 -12.55
CA ILE A 271 -4.20 -18.50 -13.96
C ILE A 271 -4.51 -19.79 -14.69
N GLU A 272 -5.68 -19.89 -15.31
CA GLU A 272 -6.17 -21.13 -15.94
C GLU A 272 -6.03 -22.33 -15.00
N GLY A 273 -6.40 -22.15 -13.72
CA GLY A 273 -6.32 -23.18 -12.68
C GLY A 273 -4.92 -23.56 -12.22
N LYS A 274 -3.87 -22.88 -12.67
CA LYS A 274 -2.46 -23.14 -12.30
C LYS A 274 -1.92 -22.03 -11.41
N ASP A 275 -1.19 -22.40 -10.36
CA ASP A 275 -0.53 -21.44 -9.47
C ASP A 275 0.38 -20.49 -10.25
N ALA A 276 0.02 -19.20 -10.27
CA ALA A 276 0.75 -18.16 -10.96
C ALA A 276 2.18 -17.98 -10.44
N ARG A 277 2.43 -18.28 -9.18
CA ARG A 277 3.75 -18.18 -8.56
C ARG A 277 4.75 -19.13 -9.19
N ASN A 278 4.32 -20.37 -9.48
CA ASN A 278 5.18 -21.44 -9.99
C ASN A 278 5.15 -21.53 -11.52
N PHE A 279 4.01 -21.26 -12.14
CA PHE A 279 3.74 -21.53 -13.55
C PHE A 279 3.45 -20.28 -14.39
N GLY A 280 3.16 -19.15 -13.76
CA GLY A 280 2.86 -17.90 -14.47
C GLY A 280 4.08 -17.39 -15.26
N SER A 281 3.87 -17.04 -16.54
CA SER A 281 4.85 -16.31 -17.34
C SER A 281 5.09 -14.91 -16.77
N GLN A 282 6.21 -14.27 -17.10
CA GLN A 282 6.47 -12.89 -16.68
C GLN A 282 5.39 -11.93 -17.19
N GLY A 283 4.91 -12.11 -18.42
CA GLY A 283 3.83 -11.33 -18.98
C GLY A 283 2.53 -11.45 -18.19
N GLN A 284 2.10 -12.70 -17.89
CA GLN A 284 0.91 -12.95 -17.07
C GLN A 284 1.03 -12.31 -15.69
N ILE A 285 2.18 -12.44 -15.01
CA ILE A 285 2.41 -11.84 -13.69
C ILE A 285 2.29 -10.32 -13.75
N ARG A 286 2.90 -9.67 -14.75
CA ARG A 286 2.77 -8.22 -14.96
C ARG A 286 1.32 -7.81 -15.20
N THR A 287 0.55 -8.60 -15.94
CA THR A 287 -0.87 -8.35 -16.17
C THR A 287 -1.69 -8.49 -14.89
N VAL A 288 -1.42 -9.50 -14.05
CA VAL A 288 -2.09 -9.65 -12.73
C VAL A 288 -1.84 -8.43 -11.85
N VAL A 289 -0.59 -8.00 -11.74
CA VAL A 289 -0.23 -6.84 -10.90
C VAL A 289 -0.85 -5.56 -11.45
N LEU A 290 -0.82 -5.36 -12.77
CA LEU A 290 -1.47 -4.21 -13.40
C LEU A 290 -2.97 -4.20 -13.14
N ALA A 291 -3.65 -5.34 -13.32
CA ALA A 291 -5.09 -5.49 -13.07
C ALA A 291 -5.43 -5.20 -11.60
N LEU A 292 -4.60 -5.65 -10.65
CA LEU A 292 -4.79 -5.37 -9.23
C LEU A 292 -4.67 -3.87 -8.94
N LYS A 293 -3.66 -3.18 -9.47
CA LYS A 293 -3.50 -1.73 -9.28
C LYS A 293 -4.65 -0.92 -9.89
N MET A 294 -5.11 -1.31 -11.06
CA MET A 294 -6.32 -0.70 -11.65
C MET A 294 -7.57 -0.97 -10.81
N ALA A 295 -7.73 -2.18 -10.28
CA ALA A 295 -8.82 -2.53 -9.37
C ALA A 295 -8.78 -1.73 -8.07
N GLU A 296 -7.59 -1.48 -7.50
CA GLU A 296 -7.41 -0.60 -6.33
C GLU A 296 -7.88 0.81 -6.60
N VAL A 297 -7.55 1.38 -7.76
CA VAL A 297 -8.01 2.72 -8.16
C VAL A 297 -9.54 2.77 -8.23
N LEU A 298 -10.16 1.83 -8.95
CA LEU A 298 -11.62 1.78 -9.09
C LEU A 298 -12.33 1.54 -7.76
N LEU A 299 -11.81 0.62 -6.94
CA LEU A 299 -12.40 0.32 -5.64
C LEU A 299 -12.23 1.48 -4.64
N SER A 300 -11.12 2.24 -4.73
CA SER A 300 -10.93 3.42 -3.89
C SER A 300 -11.96 4.51 -4.20
N GLU A 301 -12.27 4.74 -5.49
CA GLU A 301 -13.32 5.67 -5.91
C GLU A 301 -14.71 5.23 -5.38
N GLU A 302 -15.02 3.94 -5.44
CA GLU A 302 -16.29 3.42 -4.88
C GLU A 302 -16.40 3.59 -3.36
N ILE A 303 -15.28 3.43 -2.62
CA ILE A 303 -15.28 3.50 -1.15
C ILE A 303 -15.29 4.95 -0.66
N LEU A 304 -14.49 5.82 -1.29
CA LEU A 304 -14.25 7.19 -0.82
C LEU A 304 -15.09 8.23 -1.57
N GLY A 305 -15.68 7.88 -2.72
CA GLY A 305 -16.39 8.82 -3.60
C GLY A 305 -15.46 9.79 -4.35
N GLU A 306 -14.15 9.60 -4.23
CA GLU A 306 -13.12 10.45 -4.85
C GLU A 306 -12.05 9.57 -5.52
N LYS A 307 -11.54 9.97 -6.69
CA LYS A 307 -10.45 9.28 -7.38
C LYS A 307 -9.14 9.44 -6.60
N PRO A 308 -8.33 8.37 -6.49
CA PRO A 308 -7.05 8.46 -5.81
C PRO A 308 -6.00 9.18 -6.64
N LEU A 309 -4.89 9.56 -6.00
CA LEU A 309 -3.65 9.92 -6.68
C LEU A 309 -2.97 8.63 -7.18
N LEU A 310 -2.77 8.50 -8.49
CA LEU A 310 -2.03 7.38 -9.06
C LEU A 310 -0.54 7.72 -9.15
N LEU A 311 0.29 6.90 -8.55
CA LEU A 311 1.75 7.04 -8.50
C LEU A 311 2.39 5.89 -9.27
N LEU A 312 3.02 6.17 -10.41
CA LEU A 312 3.70 5.19 -11.27
C LEU A 312 5.21 5.41 -11.16
N ASP A 313 5.88 4.65 -10.28
CA ASP A 313 7.30 4.84 -10.01
C ASP A 313 8.17 3.87 -10.82
N ASP A 314 8.74 4.37 -11.91
CA ASP A 314 9.67 3.69 -12.84
C ASP A 314 9.13 2.38 -13.47
N VAL A 315 7.80 2.21 -13.49
CA VAL A 315 7.16 0.98 -14.01
C VAL A 315 7.10 0.92 -15.53
N MET A 316 7.23 2.07 -16.22
CA MET A 316 7.15 2.10 -17.68
C MET A 316 8.25 1.29 -18.36
N SER A 317 9.41 1.14 -17.72
CA SER A 317 10.51 0.31 -18.21
C SER A 317 10.24 -1.19 -18.08
N GLU A 318 9.35 -1.58 -17.15
CA GLU A 318 9.01 -2.97 -16.85
C GLU A 318 7.85 -3.51 -17.70
N LEU A 319 7.07 -2.62 -18.32
CA LEU A 319 5.89 -2.96 -19.11
C LEU A 319 6.23 -2.99 -20.59
N ASP A 320 5.62 -3.91 -21.33
CA ASP A 320 5.61 -3.89 -22.78
C ASP A 320 4.65 -2.78 -23.32
N GLU A 321 4.62 -2.64 -24.64
CA GLU A 321 3.87 -1.55 -25.28
C GLU A 321 2.37 -1.64 -25.00
N ASP A 322 1.77 -2.83 -25.07
CA ASP A 322 0.33 -3.01 -24.86
C ASP A 322 -0.08 -2.67 -23.43
N ARG A 323 0.70 -3.10 -22.43
CA ARG A 323 0.45 -2.80 -21.01
C ARG A 323 0.70 -1.34 -20.69
N ARG A 324 1.73 -0.72 -21.30
CA ARG A 324 1.95 0.74 -21.18
C ARG A 324 0.76 1.52 -21.72
N LYS A 325 0.26 1.11 -22.89
CA LYS A 325 -0.92 1.74 -23.49
C LYS A 325 -2.14 1.60 -22.58
N ALA A 326 -2.41 0.40 -22.08
CA ALA A 326 -3.55 0.15 -21.20
C ALA A 326 -3.51 1.00 -19.91
N ILE A 327 -2.36 1.09 -19.23
CA ILE A 327 -2.24 1.91 -18.01
C ILE A 327 -2.34 3.40 -18.31
N MET A 328 -1.82 3.86 -19.44
CA MET A 328 -1.92 5.26 -19.84
C MET A 328 -3.35 5.64 -20.22
N GLU A 329 -4.05 4.82 -20.99
CA GLU A 329 -5.47 5.03 -21.31
C GLU A 329 -6.29 5.08 -20.01
N PHE A 330 -6.06 4.16 -19.07
CA PHE A 330 -6.70 4.16 -17.77
C PHE A 330 -6.41 5.43 -16.96
N ALA A 331 -5.16 5.86 -16.89
CA ALA A 331 -4.74 7.05 -16.15
C ALA A 331 -5.34 8.35 -16.71
N PHE A 332 -5.57 8.43 -18.02
CA PHE A 332 -6.19 9.60 -18.65
C PHE A 332 -7.70 9.75 -18.39
N HIS A 333 -8.36 8.76 -17.76
CA HIS A 333 -9.77 8.86 -17.38
C HIS A 333 -10.00 9.68 -16.10
N ASP A 334 -9.48 10.93 -16.10
CA ASP A 334 -9.66 11.92 -15.02
C ASP A 334 -9.04 11.50 -13.65
N ILE A 335 -7.93 10.76 -13.68
CA ILE A 335 -7.16 10.38 -12.49
C ILE A 335 -5.91 11.26 -12.45
N GLN A 336 -5.69 11.97 -11.31
CA GLN A 336 -4.43 12.66 -11.13
C GLN A 336 -3.29 11.64 -11.04
N THR A 337 -2.29 11.76 -11.93
CA THR A 337 -1.24 10.76 -12.08
C THR A 337 0.14 11.41 -12.03
N VAL A 338 1.03 10.87 -11.21
CA VAL A 338 2.45 11.22 -11.19
C VAL A 338 3.25 10.01 -11.67
N ILE A 339 4.05 10.21 -12.70
CA ILE A 339 4.84 9.15 -13.34
C ILE A 339 6.32 9.50 -13.19
N THR A 340 7.15 8.58 -12.75
CA THR A 340 8.60 8.73 -12.82
C THR A 340 9.18 7.88 -13.94
N THR A 341 10.16 8.39 -14.64
CA THR A 341 10.84 7.69 -15.72
C THR A 341 12.26 8.21 -15.95
N THR A 342 13.08 7.40 -16.59
CA THR A 342 14.39 7.80 -17.11
C THR A 342 14.31 8.19 -18.60
N ASN A 343 13.24 7.80 -19.31
CA ASN A 343 13.13 7.95 -20.74
C ASN A 343 11.71 8.37 -21.16
N LEU A 344 11.60 9.51 -21.84
CA LEU A 344 10.32 9.99 -22.40
C LEU A 344 9.85 9.17 -23.61
N GLY A 345 10.70 8.38 -24.25
CA GLY A 345 10.36 7.54 -25.39
C GLY A 345 9.35 6.40 -25.08
N TYR A 346 8.99 6.21 -23.81
CA TYR A 346 7.91 5.29 -23.43
C TYR A 346 6.49 5.85 -23.65
N PHE A 347 6.39 7.14 -23.97
CA PHE A 347 5.11 7.86 -24.11
C PHE A 347 4.89 8.32 -25.53
N SER A 348 3.65 8.30 -26.00
CA SER A 348 3.27 8.87 -27.28
C SER A 348 3.36 10.41 -27.25
N GLU A 349 3.45 11.04 -28.42
CA GLU A 349 3.45 12.51 -28.55
C GLU A 349 2.20 13.12 -27.90
N GLU A 350 1.03 12.50 -28.10
CA GLU A 350 -0.23 12.94 -27.50
C GLU A 350 -0.18 12.98 -25.96
N VAL A 351 0.46 11.98 -25.33
CA VAL A 351 0.67 11.93 -23.88
C VAL A 351 1.57 13.06 -23.43
N LEU A 352 2.69 13.28 -24.15
CA LEU A 352 3.67 14.30 -23.81
C LEU A 352 3.13 15.72 -23.96
N GLU A 353 2.26 15.98 -24.93
CA GLU A 353 1.61 17.27 -25.13
C GLU A 353 0.62 17.63 -24.00
N LYS A 354 -0.04 16.63 -23.42
CA LYS A 354 -1.03 16.82 -22.35
C LYS A 354 -0.41 16.78 -20.94
N ALA A 355 0.78 16.22 -20.79
CA ALA A 355 1.43 16.04 -19.50
C ALA A 355 2.33 17.24 -19.14
N GLN A 356 2.36 17.57 -17.87
CA GLN A 356 3.40 18.43 -17.31
C GLN A 356 4.71 17.62 -17.16
N ILE A 357 5.79 18.12 -17.76
CA ILE A 357 7.09 17.47 -17.66
C ILE A 357 7.98 18.22 -16.69
N VAL A 358 8.35 17.56 -15.60
CA VAL A 358 9.28 18.08 -14.58
C VAL A 358 10.62 17.34 -14.70
N ARG A 359 11.68 18.10 -15.01
CA ARG A 359 13.03 17.56 -15.18
C ARG A 359 13.78 17.56 -13.85
N PHE A 360 14.30 16.39 -13.47
CA PHE A 360 15.20 16.21 -12.34
C PHE A 360 16.62 16.18 -12.89
N SER A 361 17.41 17.20 -12.55
CA SER A 361 18.85 17.26 -12.81
C SER A 361 19.62 16.85 -11.56
N ASP A 362 20.83 16.33 -11.74
CA ASP A 362 21.78 16.15 -10.66
C ASP A 362 22.12 17.58 -10.12
N GLU A 363 21.71 17.89 -8.88
CA GLU A 363 22.15 19.09 -8.15
C GLU A 363 23.45 18.82 -7.42
#